data_47d25ba90b071e175f9c168168f147b0
#
_entry.id   47d25ba90b071e175f9c168168f147b0
#
_cell.length_a   1.000
_cell.length_b   1.000
_cell.length_c   1.000
_cell.angle_alpha   90.00
_cell.angle_beta   90.00
_cell.angle_gamma   90.00
#
_symmetry.space_group_name_H-M   'P 1'
#
loop_
_entity.id
_entity.type
_entity.pdbx_description
1 polymer ?
#
loop_
_entity_poly.entity_id
_entity_poly.type
_entity_poly.pdbx_seq_one_letter_code
_entity_poly.pdbx_strand_id
1 'polypeptide(L)'
;MSQLTQQIHSSDIGDILENSLNGIRPKKDDYLRLLESDDVYLMGLVAGKITRKKFGKKVSFVNNIILNYTNVCITDCKFCAFYRPPNHEESYTLTLDEIEARVKTGWDMFKIRQVLIQGGHNPKLGIEYYEDSFKMIRSKFPDVGVHGLSTSEIDMIATVEKSSTKEILSRLKDAGLQSVPGAGAEILTDSVKEIISPKKIDSDDWIRIMKESFELGLPASATMMYGHVETNNDIV
;
A
#
# COMPACT_ATOMS: atom_id res chain seq x y z
N MET A 1 11.17 -35.37 -20.46
CA MET A 1 11.17 -34.37 -19.38
C MET A 1 11.44 -33.02 -20.02
N SER A 2 10.71 -31.96 -19.72
CA SER A 2 10.97 -30.63 -20.30
C SER A 2 12.30 -30.05 -19.77
N GLN A 3 12.94 -29.16 -20.52
CA GLN A 3 14.17 -28.49 -20.07
C GLN A 3 13.95 -27.78 -18.71
N LEU A 4 12.83 -27.14 -18.56
CA LEU A 4 12.47 -26.50 -17.28
C LEU A 4 12.38 -27.51 -16.11
N THR A 5 11.80 -28.68 -16.34
CA THR A 5 11.71 -29.72 -15.32
C THR A 5 13.11 -30.23 -14.89
N GLN A 6 14.04 -30.36 -15.85
CA GLN A 6 15.41 -30.74 -15.53
C GLN A 6 16.13 -29.66 -14.70
N GLN A 7 15.96 -28.40 -15.05
CA GLN A 7 16.53 -27.27 -14.30
C GLN A 7 15.98 -27.22 -12.88
N ILE A 8 14.67 -27.41 -12.69
CA ILE A 8 14.06 -27.46 -11.36
C ILE A 8 14.67 -28.59 -10.51
N HIS A 9 14.81 -29.78 -11.08
CA HIS A 9 15.36 -30.93 -10.34
C HIS A 9 16.85 -30.77 -9.97
N SER A 10 17.60 -29.93 -10.68
CA SER A 10 19.02 -29.66 -10.38
C SER A 10 19.25 -28.49 -9.44
N SER A 11 18.19 -27.72 -9.10
CA SER A 11 18.25 -26.55 -8.24
C SER A 11 18.14 -26.93 -6.75
N ASP A 12 18.83 -26.19 -5.88
CA ASP A 12 18.74 -26.31 -4.43
C ASP A 12 17.37 -25.91 -3.85
N ILE A 13 16.57 -25.16 -4.63
CA ILE A 13 15.17 -24.77 -4.32
C ILE A 13 14.15 -25.53 -5.19
N GLY A 14 14.58 -26.59 -5.86
CA GLY A 14 13.75 -27.31 -6.84
C GLY A 14 12.46 -27.87 -6.26
N ASP A 15 12.49 -28.37 -5.03
CA ASP A 15 11.33 -28.85 -4.28
C ASP A 15 10.28 -27.74 -4.07
N ILE A 16 10.72 -26.53 -3.73
CA ILE A 16 9.84 -25.37 -3.54
C ILE A 16 9.20 -24.94 -4.85
N LEU A 17 9.99 -24.91 -5.93
CA LEU A 17 9.54 -24.53 -7.26
C LEU A 17 8.51 -25.53 -7.82
N GLU A 18 8.75 -26.83 -7.65
CA GLU A 18 7.83 -27.89 -8.06
C GLU A 18 6.51 -27.81 -7.28
N ASN A 19 6.58 -27.68 -5.95
CA ASN A 19 5.42 -27.49 -5.08
C ASN A 19 4.60 -26.26 -5.50
N SER A 20 5.28 -25.14 -5.81
CA SER A 20 4.62 -23.91 -6.27
C SER A 20 3.88 -24.09 -7.59
N LEU A 21 4.44 -24.84 -8.55
CA LEU A 21 3.78 -25.18 -9.82
C LEU A 21 2.52 -26.03 -9.60
N ASN A 22 2.52 -26.86 -8.56
CA ASN A 22 1.38 -27.69 -8.15
C ASN A 22 0.35 -26.91 -7.28
N GLY A 23 0.59 -25.62 -7.02
CA GLY A 23 -0.32 -24.76 -6.25
C GLY A 23 -0.13 -24.87 -4.72
N ILE A 24 0.91 -25.53 -4.26
CA ILE A 24 1.26 -25.60 -2.85
C ILE A 24 1.98 -24.31 -2.45
N ARG A 25 1.47 -23.63 -1.43
CA ARG A 25 2.05 -22.37 -0.93
C ARG A 25 3.33 -22.67 -0.14
N PRO A 26 4.45 -21.97 -0.43
CA PRO A 26 5.67 -22.07 0.37
C PRO A 26 5.43 -21.71 1.85
N LYS A 27 6.18 -22.35 2.74
CA LYS A 27 6.22 -22.03 4.17
C LYS A 27 7.30 -20.98 4.46
N LYS A 28 7.37 -20.51 5.69
CA LYS A 28 8.35 -19.51 6.12
C LYS A 28 9.79 -19.88 5.72
N ASP A 29 10.24 -21.08 6.06
CA ASP A 29 11.59 -21.52 5.76
C ASP A 29 11.85 -21.67 4.26
N ASP A 30 10.83 -21.99 3.47
CA ASP A 30 10.92 -22.03 2.01
C ASP A 30 11.16 -20.63 1.44
N TYR A 31 10.47 -19.60 1.99
CA TYR A 31 10.70 -18.22 1.56
C TYR A 31 12.11 -17.74 1.90
N LEU A 32 12.67 -18.13 3.05
CA LEU A 32 14.08 -17.83 3.38
C LEU A 32 15.02 -18.46 2.36
N ARG A 33 14.85 -19.73 2.03
CA ARG A 33 15.65 -20.42 0.99
C ARG A 33 15.52 -19.72 -0.37
N LEU A 34 14.31 -19.26 -0.74
CA LEU A 34 14.10 -18.51 -1.99
C LEU A 34 14.85 -17.17 -2.00
N LEU A 35 14.88 -16.45 -0.85
CA LEU A 35 15.60 -15.17 -0.73
C LEU A 35 17.12 -15.33 -0.78
N GLU A 36 17.64 -16.48 -0.36
CA GLU A 36 19.06 -16.79 -0.29
C GLU A 36 19.60 -17.48 -1.56
N SER A 37 18.71 -17.95 -2.43
CA SER A 37 19.09 -18.67 -3.64
C SER A 37 19.54 -17.74 -4.76
N ASP A 38 20.57 -18.14 -5.50
CA ASP A 38 21.04 -17.47 -6.70
C ASP A 38 20.21 -17.82 -7.94
N ASP A 39 19.28 -18.76 -7.86
CA ASP A 39 18.44 -19.23 -8.98
C ASP A 39 17.29 -18.26 -9.35
N VAL A 40 17.55 -16.95 -9.31
CA VAL A 40 16.55 -15.89 -9.57
C VAL A 40 15.88 -16.08 -10.94
N TYR A 41 16.65 -16.46 -11.97
CA TYR A 41 16.09 -16.66 -13.30
C TYR A 41 15.11 -17.84 -13.34
N LEU A 42 15.43 -18.94 -12.67
CA LEU A 42 14.56 -20.12 -12.58
C LEU A 42 13.27 -19.80 -11.80
N MET A 43 13.39 -19.06 -10.70
CA MET A 43 12.22 -18.54 -9.97
C MET A 43 11.31 -17.70 -10.87
N GLY A 44 11.90 -16.82 -11.70
CA GLY A 44 11.18 -16.01 -12.68
C GLY A 44 10.44 -16.84 -13.73
N LEU A 45 11.05 -17.90 -14.24
CA LEU A 45 10.41 -18.83 -15.19
C LEU A 45 9.20 -19.54 -14.57
N VAL A 46 9.35 -20.02 -13.34
CA VAL A 46 8.28 -20.70 -12.60
C VAL A 46 7.14 -19.73 -12.27
N ALA A 47 7.45 -18.55 -11.75
CA ALA A 47 6.47 -17.50 -11.48
C ALA A 47 5.70 -17.09 -12.75
N GLY A 48 6.40 -16.93 -13.87
CA GLY A 48 5.81 -16.66 -15.18
C GLY A 48 4.86 -17.76 -15.65
N LYS A 49 5.19 -19.03 -15.39
CA LYS A 49 4.33 -20.18 -15.73
C LYS A 49 3.06 -20.19 -14.86
N ILE A 50 3.19 -19.92 -13.57
CA ILE A 50 2.05 -19.80 -12.63
C ILE A 50 1.13 -18.65 -13.04
N THR A 51 1.71 -17.49 -13.36
CA THR A 51 0.95 -16.29 -13.81
C THR A 51 0.18 -16.58 -15.09
N ARG A 52 0.81 -17.22 -16.08
CA ARG A 52 0.14 -17.62 -17.32
C ARG A 52 -0.99 -18.64 -17.10
N LYS A 53 -0.82 -19.57 -16.16
CA LYS A 53 -1.87 -20.53 -15.78
C LYS A 53 -3.07 -19.80 -15.15
N LYS A 54 -2.86 -18.76 -14.34
CA LYS A 54 -3.93 -18.00 -13.65
C LYS A 54 -4.61 -16.98 -14.54
N PHE A 55 -3.86 -16.23 -15.35
CA PHE A 55 -4.34 -15.03 -16.04
C PHE A 55 -4.22 -15.08 -17.56
N GLY A 56 -3.64 -16.17 -18.11
CA GLY A 56 -3.37 -16.28 -19.54
C GLY A 56 -2.34 -15.24 -20.00
N LYS A 57 -2.66 -14.51 -21.07
CA LYS A 57 -1.82 -13.43 -21.63
C LYS A 57 -2.32 -12.03 -21.22
N LYS A 58 -3.29 -11.95 -20.31
CA LYS A 58 -3.87 -10.66 -19.90
C LYS A 58 -2.93 -9.94 -18.95
N VAL A 59 -2.71 -8.67 -19.22
CA VAL A 59 -2.01 -7.72 -18.35
C VAL A 59 -2.94 -6.54 -18.14
N SER A 60 -3.10 -6.12 -16.90
CA SER A 60 -3.87 -4.93 -16.55
C SER A 60 -2.95 -3.83 -16.03
N PHE A 61 -3.36 -2.60 -16.21
CA PHE A 61 -2.72 -1.43 -15.65
C PHE A 61 -3.79 -0.44 -15.19
N VAL A 62 -3.43 0.43 -14.27
CA VAL A 62 -4.27 1.56 -13.87
C VAL A 62 -3.56 2.86 -14.23
N ASN A 63 -4.29 3.77 -14.87
CA ASN A 63 -3.81 5.11 -15.15
C ASN A 63 -4.21 6.00 -13.98
N ASN A 64 -3.25 6.40 -13.15
CA ASN A 64 -3.50 7.18 -11.95
C ASN A 64 -2.58 8.39 -11.82
N ILE A 65 -2.91 9.25 -10.88
CA ILE A 65 -2.01 10.27 -10.34
C ILE A 65 -1.87 10.05 -8.84
N ILE A 66 -0.71 10.42 -8.30
CA ILE A 66 -0.50 10.53 -6.86
C ILE A 66 -0.84 11.95 -6.42
N LEU A 67 -1.68 12.06 -5.41
CA LEU A 67 -2.09 13.32 -4.82
C LEU A 67 -1.67 13.34 -3.35
N ASN A 68 -0.57 14.03 -3.07
CA ASN A 68 -0.14 14.29 -1.72
C ASN A 68 -0.85 15.56 -1.23
N TYR A 69 -1.88 15.37 -0.40
CA TYR A 69 -2.73 16.47 0.06
C TYR A 69 -2.07 17.34 1.14
N THR A 70 -1.10 16.81 1.87
CA THR A 70 -0.30 17.55 2.85
C THR A 70 1.07 16.88 3.05
N ASN A 71 2.11 17.68 3.29
CA ASN A 71 3.40 17.19 3.75
C ASN A 71 3.60 17.40 5.26
N VAL A 72 2.64 18.04 5.93
CA VAL A 72 2.67 18.17 7.39
C VAL A 72 2.55 16.80 8.04
N CYS A 73 3.55 16.42 8.83
CA CYS A 73 3.58 15.10 9.45
C CYS A 73 4.27 15.14 10.82
N ILE A 74 3.70 14.44 11.78
CA ILE A 74 4.25 14.32 13.14
C ILE A 74 5.03 13.03 13.37
N THR A 75 5.09 12.11 12.38
CA THR A 75 5.72 10.79 12.57
C THR A 75 7.20 10.74 12.25
N ASP A 76 7.73 11.73 11.53
CA ASP A 76 9.17 11.92 11.22
C ASP A 76 9.94 10.63 10.86
N CYS A 77 9.35 9.77 10.04
CA CYS A 77 9.98 8.51 9.62
C CYS A 77 11.34 8.77 8.99
N LYS A 78 12.37 7.99 9.37
CA LYS A 78 13.77 8.21 8.98
C LYS A 78 14.05 8.13 7.48
N PHE A 79 13.18 7.47 6.73
CA PHE A 79 13.29 7.33 5.26
C PHE A 79 12.48 8.37 4.48
N CYS A 80 11.60 9.15 5.14
CA CYS A 80 10.66 10.03 4.45
C CYS A 80 11.29 11.42 4.21
N ALA A 81 11.75 11.66 2.99
CA ALA A 81 12.23 12.99 2.58
C ALA A 81 11.09 14.01 2.34
N PHE A 82 9.85 13.52 2.26
CA PHE A 82 8.69 14.33 1.91
C PHE A 82 8.12 15.12 3.10
N TYR A 83 8.18 14.56 4.32
CA TYR A 83 7.54 15.16 5.49
C TYR A 83 8.12 16.52 5.87
N ARG A 84 7.24 17.37 6.41
CA ARG A 84 7.63 18.61 7.12
C ARG A 84 6.95 18.63 8.48
N PRO A 85 7.65 19.02 9.55
CA PRO A 85 7.00 19.19 10.84
C PRO A 85 5.96 20.31 10.78
N PRO A 86 4.96 20.30 11.68
CA PRO A 86 3.99 21.39 11.76
C PRO A 86 4.66 22.76 11.88
N ASN A 87 4.16 23.74 11.13
CA ASN A 87 4.67 25.13 11.07
C ASN A 87 6.05 25.32 10.38
N HIS A 88 6.55 24.31 9.67
CA HIS A 88 7.73 24.49 8.81
C HIS A 88 7.39 25.40 7.63
N GLU A 89 8.33 26.22 7.16
CA GLU A 89 8.12 27.17 6.06
C GLU A 89 7.67 26.52 4.75
N GLU A 90 8.13 25.30 4.47
CA GLU A 90 7.74 24.52 3.30
C GLU A 90 6.50 23.63 3.53
N SER A 91 5.87 23.72 4.71
CA SER A 91 4.68 22.90 4.98
C SER A 91 3.49 23.42 4.20
N TYR A 92 2.68 22.47 3.69
CA TYR A 92 1.44 22.79 2.99
C TYR A 92 0.33 21.80 3.34
N THR A 93 -0.89 22.27 3.13
CA THR A 93 -2.10 21.44 3.05
C THR A 93 -2.94 21.98 1.91
N LEU A 94 -3.31 21.13 0.98
CA LEU A 94 -4.10 21.54 -0.18
C LEU A 94 -5.53 21.90 0.22
N THR A 95 -6.04 22.96 -0.35
CA THR A 95 -7.46 23.27 -0.31
C THR A 95 -8.25 22.32 -1.22
N LEU A 96 -9.58 22.27 -1.05
CA LEU A 96 -10.45 21.49 -1.94
C LEU A 96 -10.33 21.94 -3.41
N ASP A 97 -10.19 23.24 -3.67
CA ASP A 97 -10.02 23.78 -5.02
C ASP A 97 -8.68 23.33 -5.65
N GLU A 98 -7.61 23.27 -4.86
CA GLU A 98 -6.32 22.77 -5.33
C GLU A 98 -6.34 21.26 -5.60
N ILE A 99 -7.05 20.48 -4.77
CA ILE A 99 -7.29 19.06 -5.01
C ILE A 99 -8.06 18.87 -6.32
N GLU A 100 -9.16 19.60 -6.50
CA GLU A 100 -9.96 19.58 -7.72
C GLU A 100 -9.13 19.91 -8.96
N ALA A 101 -8.35 20.98 -8.91
CA ALA A 101 -7.51 21.41 -10.03
C ALA A 101 -6.49 20.34 -10.44
N ARG A 102 -5.87 19.65 -9.45
CA ARG A 102 -4.92 18.55 -9.72
C ARG A 102 -5.61 17.34 -10.33
N VAL A 103 -6.76 16.92 -9.79
CA VAL A 103 -7.54 15.81 -10.34
C VAL A 103 -8.02 16.14 -11.75
N LYS A 104 -8.51 17.37 -11.97
CA LYS A 104 -8.94 17.85 -13.29
C LYS A 104 -7.79 17.82 -14.30
N THR A 105 -6.60 18.26 -13.91
CA THR A 105 -5.43 18.21 -14.78
C THR A 105 -5.09 16.75 -15.16
N GLY A 106 -5.09 15.84 -14.18
CA GLY A 106 -4.88 14.42 -14.44
C GLY A 106 -5.95 13.83 -15.37
N TRP A 107 -7.21 14.19 -15.16
CA TRP A 107 -8.32 13.76 -16.02
C TRP A 107 -8.19 14.28 -17.45
N ASP A 108 -7.95 15.58 -17.60
CA ASP A 108 -7.89 16.20 -18.91
C ASP A 108 -6.69 15.74 -19.75
N MET A 109 -5.51 15.66 -19.13
CA MET A 109 -4.26 15.33 -19.83
C MET A 109 -4.04 13.83 -20.00
N PHE A 110 -4.36 13.03 -18.98
CA PHE A 110 -3.96 11.63 -18.91
C PHE A 110 -5.15 10.66 -18.87
N LYS A 111 -6.38 11.16 -18.79
CA LYS A 111 -7.60 10.31 -18.67
C LYS A 111 -7.48 9.31 -17.53
N ILE A 112 -7.04 9.78 -16.37
CA ILE A 112 -6.86 8.95 -15.19
C ILE A 112 -8.15 8.22 -14.81
N ARG A 113 -8.00 7.04 -14.22
CA ARG A 113 -9.09 6.21 -13.69
C ARG A 113 -9.03 6.07 -12.18
N GLN A 114 -7.97 6.58 -11.58
CA GLN A 114 -7.78 6.51 -10.14
C GLN A 114 -6.93 7.70 -9.68
N VAL A 115 -7.22 8.18 -8.49
CA VAL A 115 -6.33 9.06 -7.73
C VAL A 115 -5.84 8.31 -6.49
N LEU A 116 -4.52 8.23 -6.31
CA LEU A 116 -3.88 7.73 -5.10
C LEU A 116 -3.67 8.90 -4.15
N ILE A 117 -4.46 8.95 -3.09
CA ILE A 117 -4.46 10.04 -2.10
C ILE A 117 -3.71 9.58 -0.87
N GLN A 118 -2.56 10.18 -0.61
CA GLN A 118 -1.75 9.94 0.57
C GLN A 118 -1.09 11.24 1.02
N GLY A 119 -0.83 11.38 2.33
CA GLY A 119 -0.18 12.56 2.87
C GLY A 119 0.52 12.30 4.18
N GLY A 120 0.87 13.38 4.86
CA GLY A 120 1.43 13.31 6.20
C GLY A 120 0.35 13.18 7.28
N HIS A 121 0.76 12.75 8.46
CA HIS A 121 -0.09 12.71 9.65
C HIS A 121 -0.24 14.13 10.21
N ASN A 122 -1.17 14.88 9.67
CA ASN A 122 -1.46 16.25 10.07
C ASN A 122 -2.54 16.29 11.16
N PRO A 123 -2.21 16.61 12.42
CA PRO A 123 -3.16 16.58 13.54
C PRO A 123 -4.23 17.68 13.47
N LYS A 124 -4.12 18.60 12.53
CA LYS A 124 -5.10 19.70 12.34
C LYS A 124 -6.21 19.35 11.37
N LEU A 125 -6.13 18.20 10.68
CA LEU A 125 -7.15 17.76 9.73
C LEU A 125 -8.13 16.80 10.39
N GLY A 126 -9.37 17.25 10.54
CA GLY A 126 -10.48 16.40 10.92
C GLY A 126 -11.01 15.58 9.74
N ILE A 127 -11.90 14.64 10.00
CA ILE A 127 -12.43 13.71 8.99
C ILE A 127 -13.19 14.44 7.89
N GLU A 128 -13.85 15.58 8.18
CA GLU A 128 -14.59 16.37 7.22
C GLU A 128 -13.74 16.78 6.01
N TYR A 129 -12.46 17.10 6.22
CA TYR A 129 -11.54 17.42 5.13
C TYR A 129 -11.43 16.31 4.11
N TYR A 130 -11.36 15.08 4.56
CA TYR A 130 -11.25 13.89 3.71
C TYR A 130 -12.60 13.55 3.06
N GLU A 131 -13.68 13.61 3.83
CA GLU A 131 -15.02 13.39 3.31
C GLU A 131 -15.38 14.36 2.19
N ASP A 132 -15.13 15.64 2.39
CA ASP A 132 -15.43 16.68 1.38
C ASP A 132 -14.56 16.51 0.14
N SER A 133 -13.27 16.16 0.31
CA SER A 133 -12.37 15.84 -0.80
C SER A 133 -12.89 14.66 -1.62
N PHE A 134 -13.32 13.58 -0.97
CA PHE A 134 -13.79 12.38 -1.66
C PHE A 134 -15.15 12.60 -2.33
N LYS A 135 -16.10 13.25 -1.63
CA LYS A 135 -17.41 13.64 -2.19
C LYS A 135 -17.23 14.53 -3.41
N MET A 136 -16.34 15.53 -3.35
CA MET A 136 -16.03 16.42 -4.47
C MET A 136 -15.47 15.63 -5.66
N ILE A 137 -14.46 14.76 -5.45
CA ILE A 137 -13.87 13.96 -6.52
C ILE A 137 -14.94 13.06 -7.16
N ARG A 138 -15.72 12.33 -6.35
CA ARG A 138 -16.75 11.42 -6.85
C ARG A 138 -17.88 12.12 -7.59
N SER A 139 -18.23 13.35 -7.17
CA SER A 139 -19.26 14.15 -7.83
C SER A 139 -18.79 14.72 -9.18
N LYS A 140 -17.57 15.28 -9.22
CA LYS A 140 -17.06 15.97 -10.43
C LYS A 140 -16.38 15.01 -11.42
N PHE A 141 -15.82 13.91 -10.94
CA PHE A 141 -15.08 12.92 -11.73
C PHE A 141 -15.58 11.50 -11.44
N PRO A 142 -16.82 11.15 -11.80
CA PRO A 142 -17.46 9.89 -11.39
C PRO A 142 -16.71 8.63 -11.85
N ASP A 143 -15.93 8.73 -12.93
CA ASP A 143 -15.10 7.65 -13.48
C ASP A 143 -13.73 7.52 -12.78
N VAL A 144 -13.37 8.44 -11.88
CA VAL A 144 -12.11 8.41 -11.15
C VAL A 144 -12.30 7.76 -9.79
N GLY A 145 -11.65 6.63 -9.59
CA GLY A 145 -11.67 5.92 -8.31
C GLY A 145 -10.80 6.62 -7.26
N VAL A 146 -11.29 6.64 -6.01
CA VAL A 146 -10.53 7.13 -4.86
C VAL A 146 -9.85 5.94 -4.17
N HIS A 147 -8.53 5.88 -4.28
CA HIS A 147 -7.65 4.94 -3.60
C HIS A 147 -6.81 5.75 -2.62
N GLY A 148 -7.08 5.66 -1.33
CA GLY A 148 -6.49 6.65 -0.45
C GLY A 148 -6.38 6.25 1.00
N LEU A 149 -5.51 6.98 1.66
CA LEU A 149 -5.21 6.91 3.08
C LEU A 149 -4.62 5.56 3.53
N SER A 150 -3.38 5.61 3.97
CA SER A 150 -2.76 4.45 4.62
C SER A 150 -3.46 4.12 5.94
N THR A 151 -3.26 2.91 6.45
CA THR A 151 -3.76 2.50 7.77
C THR A 151 -3.31 3.46 8.88
N SER A 152 -2.06 3.95 8.79
CA SER A 152 -1.54 4.93 9.76
C SER A 152 -2.23 6.29 9.67
N GLU A 153 -2.65 6.74 8.48
CA GLU A 153 -3.46 7.95 8.31
C GLU A 153 -4.87 7.75 8.87
N ILE A 154 -5.47 6.58 8.66
CA ILE A 154 -6.79 6.21 9.21
C ILE A 154 -6.75 6.20 10.74
N ASP A 155 -5.70 5.63 11.34
CA ASP A 155 -5.49 5.65 12.78
C ASP A 155 -5.30 7.07 13.33
N MET A 156 -4.55 7.91 12.62
CA MET A 156 -4.38 9.31 12.97
C MET A 156 -5.71 10.07 12.97
N ILE A 157 -6.55 9.87 11.95
CA ILE A 157 -7.88 10.47 11.87
C ILE A 157 -8.75 9.97 13.04
N ALA A 158 -8.72 8.67 13.33
CA ALA A 158 -9.44 8.08 14.45
C ALA A 158 -9.03 8.72 15.80
N THR A 159 -7.73 8.96 15.97
CA THR A 159 -7.19 9.64 17.15
C THR A 159 -7.69 11.09 17.26
N VAL A 160 -7.69 11.85 16.18
CA VAL A 160 -8.18 13.25 16.12
C VAL A 160 -9.68 13.30 16.44
N GLU A 161 -10.45 12.40 15.85
CA GLU A 161 -11.93 12.34 16.02
C GLU A 161 -12.35 11.66 17.33
N LYS A 162 -11.43 11.03 18.06
CA LYS A 162 -11.73 10.19 19.24
C LYS A 162 -12.75 9.09 18.92
N SER A 163 -12.60 8.47 17.78
CA SER A 163 -13.46 7.44 17.21
C SER A 163 -12.70 6.16 16.92
N SER A 164 -13.39 5.07 16.56
CA SER A 164 -12.74 3.85 16.12
C SER A 164 -12.29 3.93 14.65
N THR A 165 -11.22 3.23 14.30
CA THR A 165 -10.75 3.14 12.90
C THR A 165 -11.81 2.55 11.98
N LYS A 166 -12.62 1.62 12.47
CA LYS A 166 -13.75 1.03 11.71
C LYS A 166 -14.84 2.05 11.40
N GLU A 167 -15.16 2.94 12.33
CA GLU A 167 -16.11 4.03 12.11
C GLU A 167 -15.56 5.05 11.11
N ILE A 168 -14.28 5.43 11.23
CA ILE A 168 -13.60 6.28 10.25
C ILE A 168 -13.65 5.68 8.86
N LEU A 169 -13.29 4.40 8.71
CA LEU A 169 -13.37 3.68 7.43
C LEU A 169 -14.79 3.67 6.85
N SER A 170 -15.81 3.46 7.69
CA SER A 170 -17.22 3.49 7.26
C SER A 170 -17.59 4.87 6.70
N ARG A 171 -17.29 5.94 7.44
CA ARG A 171 -17.57 7.31 7.02
C ARG A 171 -16.85 7.67 5.71
N LEU A 172 -15.56 7.32 5.60
CA LEU A 172 -14.76 7.56 4.39
C LEU A 172 -15.30 6.78 3.19
N LYS A 173 -15.75 5.53 3.39
CA LYS A 173 -16.42 4.74 2.37
C LYS A 173 -17.69 5.43 1.86
N ASP A 174 -18.54 5.89 2.78
CA ASP A 174 -19.78 6.60 2.45
C ASP A 174 -19.49 7.92 1.71
N ALA A 175 -18.37 8.57 2.01
CA ALA A 175 -17.89 9.75 1.30
C ALA A 175 -17.29 9.45 -0.08
N GLY A 176 -16.99 8.18 -0.39
CA GLY A 176 -16.50 7.78 -1.72
C GLY A 176 -15.16 7.10 -1.79
N LEU A 177 -14.53 6.76 -0.66
CA LEU A 177 -13.35 5.91 -0.62
C LEU A 177 -13.69 4.53 -1.23
N GLN A 178 -12.87 4.03 -2.15
CA GLN A 178 -13.11 2.78 -2.85
C GLN A 178 -12.09 1.70 -2.56
N SER A 179 -10.91 2.07 -2.09
CA SER A 179 -9.87 1.11 -1.69
C SER A 179 -8.79 1.76 -0.85
N VAL A 180 -8.07 0.96 -0.07
CA VAL A 180 -7.04 1.39 0.88
C VAL A 180 -5.66 0.93 0.38
N PRO A 181 -4.68 1.84 0.21
CA PRO A 181 -3.31 1.46 -0.13
C PRO A 181 -2.61 0.78 1.05
N GLY A 182 -1.72 -0.15 0.74
CA GLY A 182 -0.95 -0.91 1.74
C GLY A 182 0.20 -0.15 2.39
N ALA A 183 0.28 1.16 2.19
CA ALA A 183 1.31 1.99 2.78
C ALA A 183 1.23 2.01 4.32
N GLY A 184 2.33 2.38 4.97
CA GLY A 184 2.44 2.35 6.44
C GLY A 184 2.86 1.00 7.01
N ALA A 185 2.82 -0.08 6.22
CA ALA A 185 3.37 -1.37 6.62
C ALA A 185 4.89 -1.29 6.79
N GLU A 186 5.55 -0.69 5.84
CA GLU A 186 7.00 -0.70 5.62
C GLU A 186 7.53 -2.15 5.65
N ILE A 187 7.86 -2.63 6.82
CA ILE A 187 8.02 -4.06 7.16
C ILE A 187 7.19 -4.35 8.40
N LEU A 188 6.44 -5.45 8.41
CA LEU A 188 5.56 -5.82 9.52
C LEU A 188 6.32 -6.60 10.62
N THR A 189 7.49 -6.06 10.99
CA THR A 189 8.32 -6.52 12.10
C THR A 189 8.58 -5.32 13.01
N ASP A 190 8.05 -5.34 14.23
CA ASP A 190 8.02 -4.16 15.10
C ASP A 190 9.41 -3.69 15.50
N SER A 191 10.38 -4.60 15.70
CA SER A 191 11.77 -4.22 15.96
C SER A 191 12.41 -3.39 14.84
N VAL A 192 12.01 -3.63 13.58
CA VAL A 192 12.43 -2.81 12.43
C VAL A 192 11.66 -1.49 12.42
N LYS A 193 10.32 -1.52 12.64
CA LYS A 193 9.48 -0.31 12.68
C LYS A 193 9.93 0.67 13.75
N GLU A 194 10.33 0.20 14.93
CA GLU A 194 10.90 1.03 16.01
C GLU A 194 12.16 1.79 15.57
N ILE A 195 12.94 1.24 14.65
CA ILE A 195 14.13 1.90 14.12
C ILE A 195 13.76 2.95 13.06
N ILE A 196 12.90 2.60 12.10
CA ILE A 196 12.67 3.42 10.90
C ILE A 196 11.48 4.37 11.00
N SER A 197 10.46 4.02 11.80
CA SER A 197 9.21 4.79 11.93
C SER A 197 8.54 4.62 13.31
N PRO A 198 9.22 4.96 14.41
CA PRO A 198 8.81 4.64 15.79
C PRO A 198 7.48 5.29 16.23
N LYS A 199 6.99 6.28 15.49
CA LYS A 199 5.73 6.99 15.79
C LYS A 199 4.55 6.54 14.93
N LYS A 200 4.73 5.52 14.10
CA LYS A 200 3.65 4.90 13.35
C LYS A 200 3.04 3.75 14.16
N ILE A 201 1.84 3.35 13.78
CA ILE A 201 1.17 2.17 14.34
C ILE A 201 2.06 0.93 14.22
N ASP A 202 1.92 -0.01 15.13
CA ASP A 202 2.59 -1.30 15.10
C ASP A 202 2.01 -2.24 14.02
N SER A 203 2.56 -3.45 13.94
CA SER A 203 2.18 -4.44 12.93
C SER A 203 0.78 -5.00 13.17
N ASP A 204 0.40 -5.20 14.44
CA ASP A 204 -0.91 -5.75 14.80
C ASP A 204 -2.03 -4.75 14.48
N ASP A 205 -1.83 -3.48 14.79
CA ASP A 205 -2.77 -2.41 14.43
C ASP A 205 -2.89 -2.25 12.91
N TRP A 206 -1.78 -2.34 12.18
CA TRP A 206 -1.84 -2.30 10.72
C TRP A 206 -2.70 -3.44 10.17
N ILE A 207 -2.49 -4.68 10.65
CA ILE A 207 -3.26 -5.85 10.24
C ILE A 207 -4.73 -5.72 10.65
N ARG A 208 -5.00 -5.20 11.84
CA ARG A 208 -6.37 -4.97 12.34
C ARG A 208 -7.13 -4.01 11.43
N ILE A 209 -6.55 -2.86 11.11
CA ILE A 209 -7.21 -1.85 10.25
C ILE A 209 -7.43 -2.40 8.84
N MET A 210 -6.51 -3.18 8.30
CA MET A 210 -6.71 -3.86 7.02
C MET A 210 -7.86 -4.88 7.06
N LYS A 211 -8.02 -5.62 8.15
CA LYS A 211 -9.17 -6.52 8.34
C LYS A 211 -10.49 -5.74 8.40
N GLU A 212 -10.52 -4.65 9.15
CA GLU A 212 -11.68 -3.75 9.21
C GLU A 212 -12.06 -3.21 7.82
N SER A 213 -11.07 -2.85 7.01
CA SER A 213 -11.27 -2.45 5.61
C SER A 213 -11.96 -3.55 4.79
N PHE A 214 -11.46 -4.79 4.86
CA PHE A 214 -12.07 -5.93 4.18
C PHE A 214 -13.49 -6.25 4.67
N GLU A 215 -13.75 -6.18 5.97
CA GLU A 215 -15.08 -6.37 6.54
C GLU A 215 -16.09 -5.35 6.00
N LEU A 216 -15.65 -4.14 5.73
CA LEU A 216 -16.45 -3.09 5.10
C LEU A 216 -16.55 -3.23 3.57
N GLY A 217 -15.91 -4.24 2.96
CA GLY A 217 -15.88 -4.45 1.52
C GLY A 217 -14.98 -3.46 0.76
N LEU A 218 -14.04 -2.82 1.44
CA LEU A 218 -13.01 -1.99 0.82
C LEU A 218 -11.80 -2.88 0.47
N PRO A 219 -11.49 -3.10 -0.82
CA PRO A 219 -10.27 -3.80 -1.21
C PRO A 219 -9.04 -3.00 -0.79
N ALA A 220 -7.97 -3.71 -0.47
CA ALA A 220 -6.72 -3.09 -0.06
C ALA A 220 -5.53 -3.75 -0.76
N SER A 221 -4.41 -3.05 -0.80
CA SER A 221 -3.11 -3.60 -1.21
C SER A 221 -2.20 -3.80 0.00
N ALA A 222 -1.09 -4.48 -0.19
CA ALA A 222 0.00 -4.55 0.76
C ALA A 222 1.28 -4.14 0.06
N THR A 223 2.09 -3.30 0.71
CA THR A 223 3.39 -2.88 0.24
C THR A 223 4.45 -3.25 1.24
N MET A 224 5.67 -3.47 0.77
CA MET A 224 6.83 -3.71 1.61
C MET A 224 7.95 -2.79 1.15
N MET A 225 8.63 -2.15 2.10
CA MET A 225 9.88 -1.44 1.89
C MET A 225 11.00 -2.30 2.45
N TYR A 226 11.97 -2.63 1.63
CA TYR A 226 13.11 -3.48 2.00
C TYR A 226 14.43 -2.89 1.50
N GLY A 227 15.56 -3.41 2.00
CA GLY A 227 16.89 -2.95 1.65
C GLY A 227 17.40 -1.84 2.57
N HIS A 228 16.99 -1.83 3.85
CA HIS A 228 17.44 -0.84 4.84
C HIS A 228 18.13 -1.50 6.05
N VAL A 229 17.42 -1.89 7.12
CA VAL A 229 18.00 -2.45 8.36
C VAL A 229 17.47 -3.83 8.72
N GLU A 230 16.55 -4.32 7.94
CA GLU A 230 15.91 -5.63 8.12
C GLU A 230 16.85 -6.79 7.76
N THR A 231 16.54 -7.94 8.30
CA THR A 231 17.11 -9.24 7.90
C THR A 231 16.15 -9.99 6.98
N ASN A 232 16.61 -11.06 6.31
CA ASN A 232 15.73 -11.94 5.54
C ASN A 232 14.59 -12.54 6.40
N ASN A 233 14.83 -12.74 7.69
CA ASN A 233 13.80 -13.20 8.63
C ASN A 233 12.69 -12.16 8.87
N ASP A 234 13.03 -10.87 8.77
CA ASP A 234 12.07 -9.77 8.92
C ASP A 234 11.20 -9.61 7.67
N ILE A 235 11.73 -9.99 6.50
CA ILE A 235 11.01 -9.96 5.21
C ILE A 235 9.96 -11.08 5.14
N VAL A 236 10.23 -12.25 5.75
CA VAL A 236 9.42 -13.47 5.69
C VAL A 236 8.48 -13.61 6.89
#